data_1d4dca2fbc64f4992a21153f3eaf43a7
#
_entry.id   1d4dca2fbc64f4992a21153f3eaf43a7
#
_cell.length_a   1.000
_cell.length_b   1.000
_cell.length_c   1.000
_cell.angle_alpha   90.00
_cell.angle_beta   90.00
_cell.angle_gamma   90.00
#
_symmetry.space_group_name_H-M   'P 1'
#
loop_
_entity.id
_entity.type
_entity.pdbx_description
1 polymer ?
#
loop_
_entity_poly.entity_id
_entity_poly.type
_entity_poly.pdbx_seq_one_letter_code
_entity_poly.pdbx_strand_id
1 'polypeptide(L)'
;KAVDDFAARGFRSLGVARADGDGPWQFVGVLPLFDPPREDAKATIATALTMGVKVKMVTGDALAIAKETAKKLDMGTNILDAHGLGDVKKEESAEVAESIEKADGFAQVFPEHKFHIVDVLQKHGHMVGMTGDGVNDAPALKKADCGIAVSDATDAARAAASIVLTTPGLSVIIDAIKESRKIFQRMNSYAIYR
;
A
#
# COMPACT_ATOMS: atom_id res chain seq x y z
N LYS A 1 -11.13 -23.28 8.79
CA LYS A 1 -10.20 -24.25 8.16
C LYS A 1 -10.09 -24.02 6.65
N ALA A 2 -11.16 -24.16 5.81
CA ALA A 2 -11.06 -23.93 4.36
C ALA A 2 -10.69 -22.47 4.03
N VAL A 3 -11.28 -21.49 4.72
CA VAL A 3 -10.96 -20.05 4.56
C VAL A 3 -9.51 -19.77 4.95
N ASP A 4 -9.02 -20.36 6.04
CA ASP A 4 -7.64 -20.19 6.51
C ASP A 4 -6.65 -20.82 5.52
N ASP A 5 -6.99 -21.99 4.94
CA ASP A 5 -6.18 -22.65 3.92
C ASP A 5 -6.11 -21.80 2.63
N PHE A 6 -7.23 -21.17 2.23
CA PHE A 6 -7.25 -20.24 1.10
C PHE A 6 -6.43 -18.98 1.39
N ALA A 7 -6.58 -18.38 2.56
CA ALA A 7 -5.83 -17.19 2.97
C ALA A 7 -4.31 -17.46 3.02
N ALA A 8 -3.88 -18.61 3.54
CA ALA A 8 -2.47 -19.01 3.54
C ALA A 8 -1.85 -19.18 2.15
N ARG A 9 -2.69 -19.37 1.12
CA ARG A 9 -2.30 -19.43 -0.29
C ARG A 9 -2.46 -18.11 -1.03
N GLY A 10 -2.88 -17.04 -0.34
CA GLY A 10 -3.08 -15.70 -0.90
C GLY A 10 -4.43 -15.50 -1.59
N PHE A 11 -5.44 -16.33 -1.29
CA PHE A 11 -6.78 -16.19 -1.83
C PHE A 11 -7.70 -15.47 -0.85
N ARG A 12 -8.48 -14.53 -1.32
CA ARG A 12 -9.68 -14.05 -0.63
C ARG A 12 -10.76 -15.12 -0.71
N SER A 13 -11.67 -15.14 0.25
CA SER A 13 -12.76 -16.12 0.30
C SER A 13 -14.11 -15.44 0.32
N LEU A 14 -15.01 -15.89 -0.53
CA LEU A 14 -16.41 -15.45 -0.55
C LEU A 14 -17.30 -16.61 -0.16
N GLY A 15 -18.06 -16.46 0.95
CA GLY A 15 -19.09 -17.41 1.35
C GLY A 15 -20.32 -17.28 0.47
N VAL A 16 -20.87 -18.39 0.00
CA VAL A 16 -22.10 -18.45 -0.80
C VAL A 16 -23.19 -19.15 -0.01
N ALA A 17 -24.33 -18.50 0.11
CA ALA A 17 -25.54 -19.07 0.70
C ALA A 17 -26.74 -18.83 -0.23
N ARG A 18 -27.74 -19.71 -0.14
CA ARG A 18 -28.99 -19.64 -0.91
C ARG A 18 -30.20 -19.74 0.04
N ALA A 19 -31.25 -18.98 -0.26
CA ALA A 19 -32.54 -19.14 0.35
C ALA A 19 -33.60 -19.31 -0.78
N ASP A 20 -34.56 -20.18 -0.58
CA ASP A 20 -35.71 -20.33 -1.47
C ASP A 20 -36.89 -19.54 -0.87
N GLY A 21 -37.27 -18.43 -1.50
CA GLY A 21 -38.26 -17.48 -0.99
C GLY A 21 -37.84 -16.88 0.37
N ASP A 22 -38.77 -16.83 1.32
CA ASP A 22 -38.53 -16.36 2.70
C ASP A 22 -37.97 -17.45 3.63
N GLY A 23 -37.48 -18.56 3.06
CA GLY A 23 -36.93 -19.70 3.80
C GLY A 23 -35.57 -19.39 4.45
N PRO A 24 -35.09 -20.31 5.30
CA PRO A 24 -33.78 -20.14 5.95
C PRO A 24 -32.63 -20.20 4.94
N TRP A 25 -31.59 -19.40 5.18
CA TRP A 25 -30.37 -19.42 4.39
C TRP A 25 -29.62 -20.75 4.55
N GLN A 26 -29.33 -21.39 3.43
CA GLN A 26 -28.51 -22.60 3.36
C GLN A 26 -27.13 -22.26 2.85
N PHE A 27 -26.09 -22.62 3.61
CA PHE A 27 -24.70 -22.46 3.18
C PHE A 27 -24.40 -23.43 2.03
N VAL A 28 -23.96 -22.90 0.90
CA VAL A 28 -23.65 -23.68 -0.32
C VAL A 28 -22.15 -24.00 -0.40
N GLY A 29 -21.29 -23.02 -0.07
CA GLY A 29 -19.86 -23.24 -0.16
C GLY A 29 -19.05 -21.95 -0.03
N VAL A 30 -17.73 -22.08 -0.26
CA VAL A 30 -16.78 -20.97 -0.25
C VAL A 30 -16.08 -20.93 -1.61
N LEU A 31 -16.04 -19.74 -2.23
CA LEU A 31 -15.31 -19.49 -3.46
C LEU A 31 -13.97 -18.85 -3.14
N PRO A 32 -12.83 -19.41 -3.61
CA PRO A 32 -11.56 -18.73 -3.55
C PRO A 32 -11.48 -17.69 -4.67
N LEU A 33 -11.10 -16.45 -4.32
CA LEU A 33 -10.86 -15.35 -5.25
C LEU A 33 -9.38 -15.02 -5.22
N PHE A 34 -8.75 -15.02 -6.38
CA PHE A 34 -7.34 -14.69 -6.54
C PHE A 34 -7.17 -13.45 -7.40
N ASP A 35 -6.48 -12.47 -6.83
CA ASP A 35 -6.09 -11.24 -7.52
C ASP A 35 -4.55 -11.24 -7.59
N PRO A 36 -3.96 -11.65 -8.72
CA PRO A 36 -2.52 -11.74 -8.84
C PRO A 36 -1.89 -10.34 -8.88
N PRO A 37 -0.73 -10.14 -8.24
CA PRO A 37 0.05 -8.94 -8.46
C PRO A 37 0.38 -8.76 -9.95
N ARG A 38 0.54 -7.52 -10.40
CA ARG A 38 0.95 -7.22 -11.77
C ARG A 38 2.32 -7.86 -12.07
N GLU A 39 2.53 -8.30 -13.30
CA GLU A 39 3.75 -8.97 -13.71
C GLU A 39 5.02 -8.12 -13.51
N ASP A 40 4.91 -6.80 -13.71
CA ASP A 40 6.00 -5.85 -13.55
C ASP A 40 6.27 -5.44 -12.09
N ALA A 41 5.37 -5.75 -11.15
CA ALA A 41 5.43 -5.24 -9.79
C ALA A 41 6.71 -5.66 -9.06
N LYS A 42 7.08 -6.94 -9.14
CA LYS A 42 8.29 -7.46 -8.49
C LYS A 42 9.57 -6.78 -9.00
N ALA A 43 9.72 -6.66 -10.33
CA ALA A 43 10.88 -6.01 -10.94
C ALA A 43 10.94 -4.52 -10.61
N THR A 44 9.79 -3.87 -10.56
CA THR A 44 9.66 -2.45 -10.20
C THR A 44 10.06 -2.20 -8.75
N ILE A 45 9.60 -3.04 -7.81
CA ILE A 45 9.97 -2.96 -6.39
C ILE A 45 11.48 -3.18 -6.22
N ALA A 46 12.05 -4.20 -6.86
CA ALA A 46 13.49 -4.44 -6.83
C ALA A 46 14.28 -3.23 -7.35
N THR A 47 13.82 -2.59 -8.43
CA THR A 47 14.45 -1.38 -8.96
C THR A 47 14.34 -0.21 -7.95
N ALA A 48 13.19 0.00 -7.32
CA ALA A 48 13.04 1.01 -6.27
C ALA A 48 14.04 0.82 -5.13
N LEU A 49 14.18 -0.42 -4.66
CA LEU A 49 15.13 -0.77 -3.59
C LEU A 49 16.58 -0.47 -3.99
N THR A 50 17.00 -0.79 -5.23
CA THR A 50 18.36 -0.45 -5.71
C THR A 50 18.61 1.06 -5.80
N MET A 51 17.53 1.85 -5.92
CA MET A 51 17.57 3.30 -5.90
C MET A 51 17.54 3.89 -4.48
N GLY A 52 17.53 3.04 -3.44
CA GLY A 52 17.46 3.47 -2.04
C GLY A 52 16.06 3.91 -1.59
N VAL A 53 15.02 3.53 -2.33
CA VAL A 53 13.62 3.79 -1.96
C VAL A 53 13.08 2.57 -1.23
N LYS A 54 12.72 2.71 0.05
CA LYS A 54 12.04 1.67 0.82
C LYS A 54 10.59 1.59 0.36
N VAL A 55 10.12 0.40 0.01
CA VAL A 55 8.74 0.15 -0.42
C VAL A 55 8.01 -0.58 0.70
N LYS A 56 6.84 -0.08 1.07
CA LYS A 56 5.96 -0.70 2.08
C LYS A 56 4.61 -1.01 1.45
N MET A 57 4.09 -2.19 1.71
CA MET A 57 2.75 -2.58 1.27
C MET A 57 1.71 -2.17 2.32
N VAL A 58 0.62 -1.54 1.89
CA VAL A 58 -0.48 -1.14 2.78
C VAL A 58 -1.78 -1.68 2.19
N THR A 59 -2.38 -2.69 2.82
CA THR A 59 -3.55 -3.38 2.30
C THR A 59 -4.64 -3.61 3.35
N GLY A 60 -5.91 -3.56 2.91
CA GLY A 60 -7.04 -3.98 3.75
C GLY A 60 -7.21 -5.51 3.85
N ASP A 61 -6.41 -6.29 3.15
CA ASP A 61 -6.48 -7.75 3.18
C ASP A 61 -6.09 -8.34 4.53
N ALA A 62 -6.54 -9.57 4.78
CA ALA A 62 -6.15 -10.35 5.94
C ALA A 62 -4.62 -10.58 5.98
N LEU A 63 -4.05 -10.64 7.18
CA LEU A 63 -2.60 -10.75 7.39
C LEU A 63 -1.95 -11.92 6.64
N ALA A 64 -2.63 -13.08 6.56
CA ALA A 64 -2.11 -14.24 5.83
C ALA A 64 -1.99 -13.98 4.33
N ILE A 65 -2.97 -13.30 3.73
CA ILE A 65 -2.99 -12.91 2.31
C ILE A 65 -1.88 -11.90 2.04
N ALA A 66 -1.77 -10.87 2.88
CA ALA A 66 -0.75 -9.83 2.77
C ALA A 66 0.67 -10.41 2.83
N LYS A 67 0.93 -11.33 3.77
CA LYS A 67 2.23 -12.03 3.88
C LYS A 67 2.56 -12.84 2.63
N GLU A 68 1.60 -13.56 2.08
CA GLU A 68 1.83 -14.35 0.85
C GLU A 68 2.07 -13.45 -0.37
N THR A 69 1.34 -12.33 -0.47
CA THR A 69 1.56 -11.33 -1.52
C THR A 69 2.94 -10.68 -1.39
N ALA A 70 3.33 -10.26 -0.19
CA ALA A 70 4.65 -9.67 0.06
C ALA A 70 5.78 -10.64 -0.29
N LYS A 71 5.63 -11.93 0.05
CA LYS A 71 6.57 -12.99 -0.30
C LYS A 71 6.70 -13.17 -1.83
N LYS A 72 5.60 -13.15 -2.57
CA LYS A 72 5.61 -13.24 -4.05
C LYS A 72 6.31 -12.05 -4.69
N LEU A 73 6.24 -10.88 -4.06
CA LEU A 73 6.85 -9.63 -4.53
C LEU A 73 8.28 -9.42 -4.02
N ASP A 74 8.83 -10.32 -3.20
CA ASP A 74 10.13 -10.19 -2.52
C ASP A 74 10.26 -8.89 -1.69
N MET A 75 9.16 -8.47 -1.08
CA MET A 75 9.10 -7.25 -0.25
C MET A 75 9.52 -7.46 1.21
N GLY A 76 9.85 -8.69 1.59
CA GLY A 76 10.06 -9.09 2.99
C GLY A 76 8.81 -9.74 3.59
N THR A 77 8.89 -10.10 4.86
CA THR A 77 7.83 -10.85 5.56
C THR A 77 7.37 -10.20 6.86
N ASN A 78 7.96 -9.05 7.21
CA ASN A 78 7.58 -8.31 8.41
C ASN A 78 6.32 -7.47 8.13
N ILE A 79 5.18 -8.15 7.99
CA ILE A 79 3.87 -7.52 7.78
C ILE A 79 3.15 -7.42 9.11
N LEU A 80 2.83 -6.19 9.52
CA LEU A 80 2.11 -5.90 10.75
C LEU A 80 0.61 -5.90 10.52
N ASP A 81 -0.13 -6.34 11.53
CA ASP A 81 -1.58 -6.16 11.59
C ASP A 81 -1.89 -4.74 12.07
N ALA A 82 -2.67 -3.98 11.31
CA ALA A 82 -2.99 -2.59 11.63
C ALA A 82 -3.78 -2.43 12.94
N HIS A 83 -4.52 -3.47 13.38
CA HIS A 83 -5.18 -3.47 14.68
C HIS A 83 -4.20 -3.40 15.87
N GLY A 84 -2.96 -3.82 15.66
CA GLY A 84 -1.88 -3.74 16.67
C GLY A 84 -1.16 -2.40 16.72
N LEU A 85 -1.45 -1.46 15.80
CA LEU A 85 -0.78 -0.16 15.75
C LEU A 85 -1.29 0.84 16.81
N GLY A 86 -2.24 0.46 17.65
CA GLY A 86 -2.79 1.32 18.69
C GLY A 86 -3.89 2.27 18.22
N ASP A 87 -4.30 3.16 19.11
CA ASP A 87 -5.34 4.15 18.82
C ASP A 87 -4.71 5.34 18.06
N VAL A 88 -5.06 5.49 16.80
CA VAL A 88 -4.62 6.57 15.88
C VAL A 88 -4.74 7.99 16.47
N LYS A 89 -5.56 8.15 17.52
CA LYS A 89 -5.83 9.44 18.18
C LYS A 89 -4.93 9.73 19.39
N LYS A 90 -4.11 8.76 19.84
CA LYS A 90 -3.20 8.95 20.97
C LYS A 90 -1.78 9.21 20.48
N GLU A 91 -1.00 9.92 21.29
CA GLU A 91 0.44 10.05 21.07
C GLU A 91 1.06 8.64 20.98
N GLU A 92 1.79 8.41 19.93
CA GLU A 92 2.36 7.12 19.59
C GLU A 92 3.55 6.81 20.49
N SER A 93 3.62 5.59 21.01
CA SER A 93 4.81 5.17 21.74
C SER A 93 5.99 5.00 20.77
N ALA A 94 7.20 5.29 21.23
CA ALA A 94 8.41 5.13 20.44
C ALA A 94 8.56 3.70 19.86
N GLU A 95 8.05 2.69 20.57
CA GLU A 95 8.07 1.29 20.14
C GLU A 95 7.18 1.03 18.93
N VAL A 96 5.98 1.63 18.90
CA VAL A 96 5.04 1.49 17.77
C VAL A 96 5.61 2.21 16.55
N ALA A 97 6.15 3.40 16.73
CA ALA A 97 6.79 4.15 15.65
C ALA A 97 7.98 3.41 15.04
N GLU A 98 8.84 2.83 15.88
CA GLU A 98 9.96 1.99 15.43
C GLU A 98 9.47 0.73 14.69
N SER A 99 8.36 0.14 15.14
CA SER A 99 7.74 -1.00 14.48
C SER A 99 7.21 -0.63 13.09
N ILE A 100 6.56 0.54 12.94
CA ILE A 100 6.10 1.08 11.66
C ILE A 100 7.29 1.33 10.71
N GLU A 101 8.38 1.87 11.22
CA GLU A 101 9.56 2.14 10.41
C GLU A 101 10.23 0.86 9.89
N LYS A 102 10.27 -0.19 10.71
CA LYS A 102 10.90 -1.49 10.38
C LYS A 102 9.99 -2.43 9.58
N ALA A 103 8.67 -2.19 9.53
CA ALA A 103 7.75 -3.05 8.81
C ALA A 103 8.00 -3.03 7.30
N ASP A 104 7.79 -4.17 6.65
CA ASP A 104 7.76 -4.29 5.19
C ASP A 104 6.36 -3.96 4.63
N GLY A 105 5.34 -4.03 5.47
CA GLY A 105 3.97 -3.67 5.11
C GLY A 105 2.97 -3.83 6.25
N PHE A 106 1.71 -3.54 5.93
CA PHE A 106 0.60 -3.50 6.86
C PHE A 106 -0.62 -4.17 6.25
N ALA A 107 -1.27 -5.01 7.04
CA ALA A 107 -2.50 -5.73 6.69
C ALA A 107 -3.69 -5.24 7.52
N GLN A 108 -4.91 -5.53 7.08
CA GLN A 108 -6.17 -5.14 7.73
C GLN A 108 -6.28 -3.62 7.97
N VAL A 109 -5.76 -2.85 7.02
CA VAL A 109 -5.62 -1.40 7.13
C VAL A 109 -6.93 -0.70 6.77
N PHE A 110 -7.45 0.14 7.67
CA PHE A 110 -8.51 1.10 7.41
C PHE A 110 -7.95 2.43 6.92
N PRO A 111 -8.79 3.32 6.35
CA PRO A 111 -8.34 4.62 5.82
C PRO A 111 -7.57 5.48 6.82
N GLU A 112 -8.00 5.51 8.09
CA GLU A 112 -7.31 6.23 9.17
C GLU A 112 -5.91 5.69 9.45
N HIS A 113 -5.71 4.37 9.35
CA HIS A 113 -4.39 3.76 9.52
C HIS A 113 -3.44 4.18 8.40
N LYS A 114 -3.93 4.31 7.13
CA LYS A 114 -3.10 4.78 6.02
C LYS A 114 -2.54 6.18 6.28
N PHE A 115 -3.41 7.09 6.73
CA PHE A 115 -3.00 8.44 7.12
C PHE A 115 -1.98 8.41 8.26
N HIS A 116 -2.24 7.61 9.30
CA HIS A 116 -1.38 7.50 10.47
C HIS A 116 0.02 6.97 10.14
N ILE A 117 0.11 5.91 9.35
CA ILE A 117 1.40 5.36 8.89
C ILE A 117 2.24 6.43 8.18
N VAL A 118 1.62 7.22 7.29
CA VAL A 118 2.29 8.33 6.60
C VAL A 118 2.76 9.39 7.60
N ASP A 119 1.90 9.80 8.54
CA ASP A 119 2.22 10.82 9.54
C ASP A 119 3.40 10.42 10.44
N VAL A 120 3.41 9.16 10.89
CA VAL A 120 4.50 8.61 11.71
C VAL A 120 5.81 8.59 10.95
N LEU A 121 5.83 8.09 9.73
CA LEU A 121 7.04 8.06 8.92
C LEU A 121 7.58 9.47 8.66
N GLN A 122 6.72 10.46 8.41
CA GLN A 122 7.13 11.86 8.25
C GLN A 122 7.71 12.45 9.55
N LYS A 123 7.09 12.18 10.72
CA LYS A 123 7.61 12.60 12.03
C LYS A 123 8.98 12.01 12.34
N HIS A 124 9.29 10.85 11.80
CA HIS A 124 10.61 10.20 11.89
C HIS A 124 11.62 10.67 10.82
N GLY A 125 11.28 11.74 10.08
CA GLY A 125 12.20 12.40 9.13
C GLY A 125 12.26 11.73 7.76
N HIS A 126 11.31 10.82 7.44
CA HIS A 126 11.25 10.22 6.11
C HIS A 126 10.43 11.08 5.14
N MET A 127 10.89 11.16 3.90
CA MET A 127 10.10 11.66 2.78
C MET A 127 9.20 10.53 2.27
N VAL A 128 7.89 10.72 2.38
CA VAL A 128 6.91 9.67 2.12
C VAL A 128 6.16 9.90 0.82
N GLY A 129 6.31 8.96 -0.12
CA GLY A 129 5.42 8.84 -1.27
C GLY A 129 4.26 7.88 -0.97
N MET A 130 3.05 8.24 -1.31
CA MET A 130 1.86 7.39 -1.16
C MET A 130 1.20 7.17 -2.50
N THR A 131 0.92 5.91 -2.85
CA THR A 131 0.11 5.57 -4.03
C THR A 131 -1.27 5.11 -3.62
N GLY A 132 -2.28 5.47 -4.38
CA GLY A 132 -3.65 5.05 -4.10
C GLY A 132 -4.58 5.25 -5.29
N ASP A 133 -5.73 4.57 -5.26
CA ASP A 133 -6.74 4.56 -6.31
C ASP A 133 -8.13 4.99 -5.82
N GLY A 134 -8.41 4.81 -4.54
CA GLY A 134 -9.74 4.96 -3.97
C GLY A 134 -9.98 6.26 -3.19
N VAL A 135 -11.25 6.53 -2.93
CA VAL A 135 -11.69 7.63 -2.03
C VAL A 135 -11.05 7.48 -0.65
N ASN A 136 -10.89 6.23 -0.19
CA ASN A 136 -10.30 5.89 1.10
C ASN A 136 -8.82 6.25 1.22
N ASP A 137 -8.14 6.46 0.08
CA ASP A 137 -6.72 6.82 0.03
C ASP A 137 -6.51 8.34 0.04
N ALA A 138 -7.53 9.12 -0.30
CA ALA A 138 -7.43 10.57 -0.46
C ALA A 138 -6.81 11.29 0.75
N PRO A 139 -7.16 11.00 2.01
CA PRO A 139 -6.52 11.62 3.17
C PRO A 139 -5.02 11.33 3.27
N ALA A 140 -4.61 10.08 3.01
CA ALA A 140 -3.21 9.65 3.04
C ALA A 140 -2.41 10.21 1.86
N LEU A 141 -3.01 10.25 0.65
CA LEU A 141 -2.43 10.89 -0.54
C LEU A 141 -2.14 12.37 -0.30
N LYS A 142 -3.10 13.08 0.31
CA LYS A 142 -2.94 14.50 0.63
C LYS A 142 -1.92 14.75 1.74
N LYS A 143 -1.78 13.82 2.68
CA LYS A 143 -0.83 13.91 3.80
C LYS A 143 0.61 13.65 3.38
N ALA A 144 0.82 12.74 2.44
CA ALA A 144 2.15 12.36 1.96
C ALA A 144 2.90 13.55 1.33
N ASP A 145 4.23 13.52 1.37
CA ASP A 145 5.07 14.52 0.69
C ASP A 145 4.89 14.45 -0.83
N CYS A 146 4.57 13.25 -1.35
CA CYS A 146 4.20 13.04 -2.73
C CYS A 146 3.06 12.02 -2.85
N GLY A 147 1.82 12.49 -2.94
CA GLY A 147 0.66 11.66 -3.25
C GLY A 147 0.62 11.35 -4.74
N ILE A 148 0.43 10.08 -5.11
CA ILE A 148 0.41 9.60 -6.50
C ILE A 148 -0.89 8.84 -6.74
N ALA A 149 -1.78 9.36 -7.56
CA ALA A 149 -2.97 8.66 -8.01
C ALA A 149 -2.63 7.80 -9.24
N VAL A 150 -3.05 6.54 -9.20
CA VAL A 150 -2.86 5.63 -10.35
C VAL A 150 -3.81 6.00 -11.51
N SER A 151 -3.59 5.43 -12.70
CA SER A 151 -4.30 5.83 -13.94
C SER A 151 -5.82 5.66 -13.87
N ASP A 152 -6.29 4.66 -13.16
CA ASP A 152 -7.69 4.31 -12.97
C ASP A 152 -8.26 4.75 -11.62
N ALA A 153 -7.57 5.67 -10.94
CA ALA A 153 -7.98 6.22 -9.67
C ALA A 153 -9.27 7.04 -9.76
N THR A 154 -10.04 7.02 -8.67
CA THR A 154 -11.24 7.84 -8.51
C THR A 154 -10.92 9.34 -8.55
N ASP A 155 -11.90 10.17 -8.89
CA ASP A 155 -11.74 11.63 -8.92
C ASP A 155 -11.29 12.21 -7.57
N ALA A 156 -11.75 11.62 -6.46
CA ALA A 156 -11.33 12.01 -5.12
C ALA A 156 -9.84 11.73 -4.86
N ALA A 157 -9.33 10.57 -5.26
CA ALA A 157 -7.91 10.24 -5.16
C ALA A 157 -7.07 11.16 -6.08
N ARG A 158 -7.52 11.38 -7.32
CA ARG A 158 -6.85 12.28 -8.27
C ARG A 158 -6.77 13.72 -7.76
N ALA A 159 -7.85 14.23 -7.15
CA ALA A 159 -7.89 15.58 -6.58
C ALA A 159 -6.99 15.74 -5.34
N ALA A 160 -6.74 14.66 -4.60
CA ALA A 160 -5.89 14.65 -3.42
C ALA A 160 -4.40 14.46 -3.74
N ALA A 161 -4.07 13.93 -4.92
CA ALA A 161 -2.72 13.56 -5.31
C ALA A 161 -1.93 14.75 -5.89
N SER A 162 -0.61 14.73 -5.69
CA SER A 162 0.33 15.67 -6.32
C SER A 162 0.67 15.27 -7.76
N ILE A 163 0.61 13.97 -8.05
CA ILE A 163 0.91 13.37 -9.36
C ILE A 163 -0.24 12.44 -9.74
N VAL A 164 -0.68 12.49 -10.98
CA VAL A 164 -1.67 11.57 -11.54
C VAL A 164 -1.02 10.80 -12.69
N LEU A 165 -0.98 9.48 -12.57
CA LEU A 165 -0.45 8.62 -13.64
C LEU A 165 -1.48 8.52 -14.77
N THR A 166 -1.01 8.61 -15.99
CA THR A 166 -1.84 8.47 -17.20
C THR A 166 -1.77 7.09 -17.82
N THR A 167 -0.75 6.31 -17.46
CA THR A 167 -0.54 4.94 -17.90
C THR A 167 -0.56 3.99 -16.70
N PRO A 168 -1.13 2.77 -16.84
CA PRO A 168 -1.13 1.77 -15.78
C PRO A 168 0.28 1.23 -15.52
N GLY A 169 0.52 0.83 -14.27
CA GLY A 169 1.78 0.21 -13.84
C GLY A 169 2.56 1.05 -12.83
N LEU A 170 3.31 0.36 -11.97
CA LEU A 170 4.17 0.98 -10.96
C LEU A 170 5.50 1.47 -11.56
N SER A 171 5.90 0.95 -12.71
CA SER A 171 7.14 1.31 -13.41
C SER A 171 7.23 2.80 -13.75
N VAL A 172 6.08 3.43 -14.05
CA VAL A 172 5.98 4.89 -14.29
C VAL A 172 6.46 5.71 -13.08
N ILE A 173 6.25 5.21 -11.86
CA ILE A 173 6.72 5.86 -10.62
C ILE A 173 8.26 5.85 -10.57
N ILE A 174 8.87 4.74 -10.98
CA ILE A 174 10.33 4.64 -11.06
C ILE A 174 10.90 5.65 -12.05
N ASP A 175 10.26 5.82 -13.18
CA ASP A 175 10.69 6.80 -14.17
C ASP A 175 10.52 8.24 -13.65
N ALA A 176 9.42 8.53 -12.94
CA ALA A 176 9.23 9.82 -12.29
C ALA A 176 10.33 10.11 -11.25
N ILE A 177 10.74 9.12 -10.44
CA ILE A 177 11.83 9.26 -9.47
C ILE A 177 13.16 9.53 -10.20
N LYS A 178 13.47 8.81 -11.29
CA LYS A 178 14.68 9.02 -12.08
C LYS A 178 14.74 10.43 -12.66
N GLU A 179 13.64 10.89 -13.26
CA GLU A 179 13.58 12.23 -13.84
C GLU A 179 13.68 13.33 -12.77
N SER A 180 13.00 13.17 -11.64
CA SER A 180 13.11 14.09 -10.50
C SER A 180 14.58 14.23 -10.03
N ARG A 181 15.31 13.12 -9.90
CA ARG A 181 16.73 13.12 -9.50
C ARG A 181 17.62 13.81 -10.54
N LYS A 182 17.35 13.61 -11.84
CA LYS A 182 18.08 14.32 -12.91
C LYS A 182 17.82 15.83 -12.87
N ILE A 183 16.57 16.23 -12.63
CA ILE A 183 16.19 17.66 -12.50
C ILE A 183 16.93 18.27 -11.30
N PHE A 184 16.91 17.59 -10.15
CA PHE A 184 17.58 18.06 -8.95
C PHE A 184 19.10 18.19 -9.15
N GLN A 185 19.74 17.24 -9.83
CA GLN A 185 21.14 17.30 -10.19
C GLN A 185 21.47 18.52 -11.08
N ARG A 186 20.61 18.80 -12.06
CA ARG A 186 20.78 20.01 -12.91
C ARG A 186 20.64 21.29 -12.11
N MET A 187 19.67 21.35 -11.19
CA MET A 187 19.48 22.51 -10.31
C MET A 187 20.71 22.75 -9.41
N ASN A 188 21.23 21.68 -8.81
CA ASN A 188 22.46 21.77 -8.01
C ASN A 188 23.66 22.23 -8.83
N SER A 189 23.84 21.67 -10.02
CA SER A 189 24.92 22.09 -10.92
C SER A 189 24.81 23.56 -11.28
N TYR A 190 23.61 24.05 -11.56
CA TYR A 190 23.37 25.46 -11.83
C TYR A 190 23.67 26.36 -10.63
N ALA A 191 23.23 25.96 -9.43
CA ALA A 191 23.47 26.73 -8.19
C ALA A 191 24.96 26.81 -7.83
N ILE A 192 25.73 25.74 -8.08
CA ILE A 192 27.17 25.72 -7.84
C ILE A 192 27.94 26.56 -8.88
N TYR A 193 27.48 26.53 -10.14
CA TYR A 193 28.17 27.26 -11.21
C TYR A 193 27.97 28.78 -11.12
N ARG A 194 26.85 29.25 -10.56
CA ARG A 194 26.53 30.67 -10.41
C ARG A 194 27.13 31.28 -9.14
#